data_577aa043c604d9f06526e6f7914d956b
#
_entry.id   577aa043c604d9f06526e6f7914d956b
#
_cell.length_a   1.000
_cell.length_b   1.000
_cell.length_c   1.000
_cell.angle_alpha   90.00
_cell.angle_beta   90.00
_cell.angle_gamma   90.00
#
_symmetry.space_group_name_H-M   'P 1'
#
loop_
_entity.id
_entity.type
_entity.pdbx_description
1 polymer ?
#
loop_
_entity_poly.entity_id
_entity_poly.type
_entity_poly.pdbx_seq_one_letter_code
_entity_poly.pdbx_strand_id
1 'polypeptide(L)'
;ALPKEGHTLAELPMAKVFNETGIGTMNTSLGDIDKNAMLSFRSSSYGSTSHALANQNAFNTFYGGKAIFYSSGHRTGFTDDHCMYSYRNTRAHNSILVNGMTQKIGTEGYGWIPRWYEGEKIAYMVGDASNAYGKVTSPLWLKRGELSGTQYTPEKGWDENKLNMFRRHIIQLGSTGVFVIYDELEGKEAVTWGYLLHTVELPMEIQELTDEVKVTGRNKAGGISVAHLFSSAKTEQAMVDTFFCAPTNWKNVTNAQGKAVKYPNHWHFSSTTVPCKTARFLTVMDTHGDNRPDMQVVRKGNIIQVGDWTITCNLTEKGKAAIHVSNKVEKVYLNYDAGKKEGATTVTDQVKGKQVNKVLTDYLPDFEI
;
A
#
# COMPACT_ATOMS: atom_id res chain seq x y z
N ALA A 1 -7.37 10.76 -37.41
CA ALA A 1 -7.84 12.10 -37.06
C ALA A 1 -7.96 12.20 -35.55
N LEU A 2 -7.44 13.25 -34.94
CA LEU A 2 -7.66 13.54 -33.52
C LEU A 2 -9.16 13.82 -33.31
N PRO A 3 -9.76 13.38 -32.18
CA PRO A 3 -11.14 13.70 -31.87
C PRO A 3 -11.35 15.22 -31.89
N LYS A 4 -12.45 15.67 -32.47
CA LYS A 4 -12.75 17.11 -32.58
C LYS A 4 -13.10 17.78 -31.26
N GLU A 5 -13.46 16.99 -30.24
CA GLU A 5 -13.71 17.42 -28.87
C GLU A 5 -12.89 16.52 -27.96
N GLY A 6 -11.90 17.10 -27.27
CA GLY A 6 -11.09 16.42 -26.29
C GLY A 6 -11.78 16.49 -24.93
N HIS A 7 -11.81 15.37 -24.18
CA HIS A 7 -12.15 15.39 -22.77
C HIS A 7 -11.04 16.05 -21.97
N THR A 8 -11.41 16.81 -20.97
CA THR A 8 -10.45 17.37 -19.99
C THR A 8 -10.12 16.32 -18.94
N LEU A 9 -8.96 16.44 -18.29
CA LEU A 9 -8.60 15.55 -17.19
C LEU A 9 -9.61 15.62 -16.02
N ALA A 10 -10.29 16.76 -15.85
CA ALA A 10 -11.32 16.94 -14.83
C ALA A 10 -12.56 16.07 -15.03
N GLU A 11 -12.80 15.57 -16.24
CA GLU A 11 -13.93 14.68 -16.58
C GLU A 11 -13.64 13.20 -16.33
N LEU A 12 -12.38 12.85 -16.05
CA LEU A 12 -11.98 11.47 -15.76
C LEU A 12 -12.44 11.05 -14.35
N PRO A 13 -12.74 9.75 -14.16
CA PRO A 13 -13.04 9.21 -12.83
C PRO A 13 -11.93 9.48 -11.83
N MET A 14 -12.29 9.86 -10.62
CA MET A 14 -11.32 10.10 -9.53
C MET A 14 -10.58 8.83 -9.09
N ALA A 15 -11.21 7.69 -9.24
CA ALA A 15 -10.59 6.39 -9.00
C ALA A 15 -10.62 5.55 -10.27
N LYS A 16 -9.54 4.81 -10.52
CA LYS A 16 -9.46 3.88 -11.64
C LYS A 16 -8.68 2.63 -11.24
N VAL A 17 -9.23 1.47 -11.59
CA VAL A 17 -8.58 0.16 -11.42
C VAL A 17 -8.33 -0.45 -12.80
N PHE A 18 -7.09 -0.79 -13.05
CA PHE A 18 -6.63 -1.56 -14.21
C PHE A 18 -6.40 -2.99 -13.71
N ASN A 19 -7.49 -3.75 -13.56
CA ASN A 19 -7.52 -5.06 -12.92
C ASN A 19 -6.59 -6.08 -13.59
N GLU A 20 -6.48 -6.06 -14.92
CA GLU A 20 -5.61 -6.95 -15.69
C GLU A 20 -4.12 -6.77 -15.34
N THR A 21 -3.69 -5.53 -15.08
CA THR A 21 -2.32 -5.22 -14.67
C THR A 21 -2.15 -5.21 -13.14
N GLY A 22 -3.25 -5.19 -12.40
CA GLY A 22 -3.27 -5.11 -10.94
C GLY A 22 -2.80 -3.76 -10.42
N ILE A 23 -3.18 -2.67 -11.08
CA ILE A 23 -2.87 -1.30 -10.66
C ILE A 23 -4.16 -0.54 -10.39
N GLY A 24 -4.21 0.17 -9.28
CA GLY A 24 -5.29 1.08 -8.95
C GLY A 24 -4.78 2.46 -8.58
N THR A 25 -5.56 3.49 -8.87
CA THR A 25 -5.27 4.87 -8.50
C THR A 25 -6.50 5.53 -7.92
N MET A 26 -6.31 6.38 -6.92
CA MET A 26 -7.33 7.24 -6.32
C MET A 26 -6.79 8.67 -6.28
N ASN A 27 -7.59 9.63 -6.71
CA ASN A 27 -7.20 11.03 -6.89
C ASN A 27 -8.25 11.97 -6.26
N THR A 28 -7.85 13.16 -5.85
CA THR A 28 -8.79 14.20 -5.37
C THR A 28 -9.11 15.24 -6.44
N SER A 29 -8.22 15.47 -7.40
CA SER A 29 -8.41 16.45 -8.47
C SER A 29 -7.49 16.14 -9.65
N LEU A 30 -8.01 15.52 -10.70
CA LEU A 30 -7.25 15.30 -11.93
C LEU A 30 -7.18 16.56 -12.81
N GLY A 31 -8.09 17.52 -12.63
CA GLY A 31 -8.08 18.79 -13.34
C GLY A 31 -7.09 19.82 -12.78
N ASP A 32 -6.61 19.64 -11.54
CA ASP A 32 -5.63 20.51 -10.88
C ASP A 32 -4.55 19.63 -10.22
N ILE A 33 -3.52 19.30 -10.97
CA ILE A 33 -2.46 18.39 -10.53
C ILE A 33 -1.71 18.92 -9.31
N ASP A 34 -1.56 20.24 -9.18
CA ASP A 34 -0.82 20.86 -8.09
C ASP A 34 -1.54 20.74 -6.74
N LYS A 35 -2.84 20.48 -6.76
CA LYS A 35 -3.67 20.24 -5.57
C LYS A 35 -4.13 18.79 -5.46
N ASN A 36 -3.69 17.92 -6.35
CA ASN A 36 -4.12 16.53 -6.35
C ASN A 36 -3.42 15.74 -5.25
N ALA A 37 -4.20 15.24 -4.28
CA ALA A 37 -3.77 14.15 -3.43
C ALA A 37 -4.07 12.82 -4.15
N MET A 38 -3.08 11.96 -4.27
CA MET A 38 -3.20 10.70 -4.99
C MET A 38 -2.67 9.55 -4.14
N LEU A 39 -3.37 8.41 -4.19
CA LEU A 39 -2.87 7.12 -3.76
C LEU A 39 -2.78 6.19 -4.97
N SER A 40 -1.63 5.57 -5.19
CA SER A 40 -1.46 4.47 -6.13
C SER A 40 -1.33 3.15 -5.38
N PHE A 41 -1.83 2.08 -5.96
CA PHE A 41 -1.86 0.75 -5.38
C PHE A 41 -1.45 -0.30 -6.41
N ARG A 42 -0.75 -1.35 -5.98
CA ARG A 42 -0.39 -2.47 -6.83
C ARG A 42 -0.67 -3.81 -6.17
N SER A 43 -1.44 -4.65 -6.84
CA SER A 43 -1.61 -6.08 -6.57
C SER A 43 -1.79 -6.80 -7.91
N SER A 44 -0.71 -7.36 -8.45
CA SER A 44 -0.63 -7.80 -9.85
C SER A 44 -0.57 -9.30 -9.97
N SER A 45 -1.37 -9.86 -10.88
CA SER A 45 -1.37 -11.27 -11.25
C SER A 45 -0.06 -11.73 -11.92
N TYR A 46 0.74 -10.80 -12.43
CA TYR A 46 2.02 -11.10 -13.07
C TYR A 46 3.20 -11.20 -12.09
N GLY A 47 2.95 -11.14 -10.78
CA GLY A 47 3.99 -11.25 -9.76
C GLY A 47 5.06 -10.16 -9.85
N SER A 48 6.33 -10.55 -9.63
CA SER A 48 7.50 -9.67 -9.70
C SER A 48 8.55 -10.19 -10.68
N THR A 49 8.18 -10.30 -11.95
CA THR A 49 9.07 -10.70 -13.03
C THR A 49 9.73 -9.50 -13.71
N SER A 50 10.86 -9.71 -14.40
CA SER A 50 11.60 -8.69 -15.16
C SER A 50 11.90 -7.44 -14.32
N HIS A 51 11.31 -6.29 -14.65
CA HIS A 51 11.48 -5.02 -13.94
C HIS A 51 10.51 -4.82 -12.78
N ALA A 52 9.49 -5.67 -12.62
CA ALA A 52 8.56 -5.59 -11.52
C ALA A 52 9.23 -5.92 -10.17
N LEU A 53 8.71 -5.38 -9.09
CA LEU A 53 9.25 -5.48 -7.74
C LEU A 53 8.39 -6.41 -6.89
N ALA A 54 8.93 -6.92 -5.78
CA ALA A 54 8.20 -7.74 -4.82
C ALA A 54 7.34 -6.83 -3.91
N ASN A 55 6.31 -6.22 -4.49
CA ASN A 55 5.51 -5.16 -3.88
C ASN A 55 3.99 -5.36 -4.04
N GLN A 56 3.52 -6.61 -3.94
CA GLN A 56 2.08 -6.88 -3.92
C GLN A 56 1.44 -6.22 -2.70
N ASN A 57 0.25 -5.68 -2.88
CA ASN A 57 -0.48 -4.88 -1.90
C ASN A 57 0.32 -3.67 -1.37
N ALA A 58 1.29 -3.15 -2.13
CA ALA A 58 1.95 -1.90 -1.79
C ALA A 58 1.16 -0.70 -2.32
N PHE A 59 1.23 0.41 -1.58
CA PHE A 59 0.67 1.68 -1.98
C PHE A 59 1.74 2.78 -1.94
N ASN A 60 1.48 3.88 -2.64
CA ASN A 60 2.27 5.10 -2.53
C ASN A 60 1.32 6.31 -2.46
N THR A 61 1.74 7.38 -1.78
CA THR A 61 0.99 8.62 -1.71
C THR A 61 1.75 9.75 -2.39
N PHE A 62 0.99 10.66 -3.01
CA PHE A 62 1.52 11.81 -3.73
C PHE A 62 0.67 13.04 -3.44
N TYR A 63 1.31 14.20 -3.50
CA TYR A 63 0.62 15.49 -3.55
C TYR A 63 1.33 16.41 -4.53
N GLY A 64 0.56 17.13 -5.35
CA GLY A 64 1.11 18.00 -6.37
C GLY A 64 2.01 17.27 -7.37
N GLY A 65 1.69 16.01 -7.70
CA GLY A 65 2.51 15.14 -8.57
C GLY A 65 3.84 14.68 -7.96
N LYS A 66 4.10 14.96 -6.68
CA LYS A 66 5.33 14.55 -5.97
C LYS A 66 5.05 13.49 -4.92
N ALA A 67 5.92 12.48 -4.86
CA ALA A 67 5.82 11.38 -3.91
C ALA A 67 6.01 11.84 -2.47
N ILE A 68 5.31 11.17 -1.53
CA ILE A 68 5.46 11.36 -0.09
C ILE A 68 5.83 10.03 0.55
N PHE A 69 4.86 9.14 0.84
CA PHE A 69 5.19 7.74 1.15
C PHE A 69 5.42 7.01 -0.17
N TYR A 70 6.64 6.55 -0.40
CA TYR A 70 7.05 6.00 -1.69
C TYR A 70 8.03 4.85 -1.51
N SER A 71 8.12 3.99 -2.52
CA SER A 71 9.09 2.90 -2.56
C SER A 71 10.52 3.41 -2.42
N SER A 72 11.29 2.80 -1.54
CA SER A 72 12.67 3.17 -1.25
C SER A 72 13.68 2.39 -2.11
N GLY A 73 14.96 2.71 -1.94
CA GLY A 73 16.07 2.04 -2.62
C GLY A 73 16.35 2.63 -4.01
N HIS A 74 17.39 2.12 -4.60
CA HIS A 74 17.93 2.58 -5.88
C HIS A 74 18.09 1.41 -6.83
N ARG A 75 17.74 1.62 -8.09
CA ARG A 75 17.93 0.61 -9.12
C ARG A 75 19.41 0.47 -9.48
N THR A 76 20.06 -0.53 -8.89
CA THR A 76 21.45 -0.92 -9.18
C THR A 76 21.49 -2.15 -10.10
N GLY A 77 22.67 -2.62 -10.45
CA GLY A 77 22.84 -3.87 -11.20
C GLY A 77 22.49 -5.12 -10.34
N PHE A 78 22.15 -6.22 -11.00
CA PHE A 78 21.79 -7.48 -10.32
C PHE A 78 22.94 -8.10 -9.50
N THR A 79 24.18 -7.74 -9.75
CA THR A 79 25.37 -8.16 -9.00
C THR A 79 25.59 -7.33 -7.72
N ASP A 80 24.74 -6.34 -7.47
CA ASP A 80 24.76 -5.53 -6.28
C ASP A 80 23.68 -6.05 -5.31
N ASP A 81 24.07 -6.44 -4.13
CA ASP A 81 23.18 -6.94 -3.07
C ASP A 81 22.02 -5.97 -2.77
N HIS A 82 22.25 -4.68 -2.90
CA HIS A 82 21.21 -3.67 -2.76
C HIS A 82 20.04 -3.90 -3.73
N CYS A 83 20.33 -4.28 -4.97
CA CYS A 83 19.29 -4.51 -5.97
C CYS A 83 18.28 -5.57 -5.50
N MET A 84 18.76 -6.69 -4.99
CA MET A 84 17.91 -7.85 -4.66
C MET A 84 17.41 -7.80 -3.22
N TYR A 85 18.23 -7.38 -2.25
CA TYR A 85 17.90 -7.47 -0.83
C TYR A 85 17.31 -6.19 -0.25
N SER A 86 17.41 -5.07 -0.97
CA SER A 86 16.76 -3.79 -0.61
C SER A 86 15.76 -3.36 -1.67
N TYR A 87 16.20 -2.86 -2.83
CA TYR A 87 15.35 -2.19 -3.84
C TYR A 87 14.21 -3.06 -4.39
N ARG A 88 14.48 -4.31 -4.77
CA ARG A 88 13.48 -5.22 -5.34
C ARG A 88 12.67 -5.98 -4.29
N ASN A 89 13.07 -5.88 -3.06
CA ASN A 89 12.54 -6.60 -1.91
C ASN A 89 11.33 -5.86 -1.31
N THR A 90 10.40 -6.58 -0.72
CA THR A 90 9.23 -5.99 -0.03
C THR A 90 9.61 -4.99 1.06
N ARG A 91 10.82 -5.11 1.63
CA ARG A 91 11.37 -4.15 2.61
C ARG A 91 11.46 -2.72 2.10
N ALA A 92 11.46 -2.51 0.78
CA ALA A 92 11.52 -1.18 0.17
C ALA A 92 10.14 -0.59 -0.12
N HIS A 93 9.06 -1.25 0.25
CA HIS A 93 7.72 -0.90 -0.20
C HIS A 93 6.74 -0.76 0.95
N ASN A 94 5.75 0.12 0.82
CA ASN A 94 4.70 0.33 1.82
C ASN A 94 3.72 -0.86 1.82
N SER A 95 4.16 -1.99 2.36
CA SER A 95 3.45 -3.27 2.39
C SER A 95 3.66 -3.96 3.75
N ILE A 96 3.53 -5.28 3.80
CA ILE A 96 3.67 -6.07 5.04
C ILE A 96 4.88 -6.99 4.92
N LEU A 97 5.61 -7.21 6.00
CA LEU A 97 6.54 -8.34 6.17
C LEU A 97 5.91 -9.38 7.10
N VAL A 98 6.20 -10.66 6.86
CA VAL A 98 5.72 -11.79 7.67
C VAL A 98 6.94 -12.46 8.31
N ASN A 99 7.13 -12.38 9.62
CA ASN A 99 8.38 -12.77 10.31
C ASN A 99 9.64 -12.13 9.68
N GLY A 100 9.53 -10.88 9.22
CA GLY A 100 10.61 -10.23 8.47
C GLY A 100 10.82 -10.77 7.05
N MET A 101 10.04 -11.77 6.61
CA MET A 101 10.13 -12.36 5.28
C MET A 101 9.45 -11.49 4.23
N THR A 102 10.01 -11.51 3.04
CA THR A 102 9.57 -10.78 1.85
C THR A 102 8.73 -11.64 0.92
N GLN A 103 8.12 -11.01 -0.06
CA GLN A 103 7.42 -11.69 -1.15
C GLN A 103 8.40 -12.39 -2.09
N LYS A 104 7.94 -13.43 -2.78
CA LYS A 104 8.70 -14.15 -3.80
C LYS A 104 9.12 -13.22 -4.93
N ILE A 105 10.26 -13.53 -5.52
CA ILE A 105 10.67 -12.96 -6.80
C ILE A 105 10.25 -13.95 -7.89
N GLY A 106 9.53 -13.45 -8.89
CA GLY A 106 9.00 -14.27 -10.00
C GLY A 106 7.49 -14.08 -10.16
N THR A 107 6.92 -14.76 -11.14
CA THR A 107 5.48 -14.76 -11.43
C THR A 107 4.67 -15.46 -10.34
N GLU A 108 5.28 -16.41 -9.64
CA GLU A 108 4.66 -17.20 -8.57
C GLU A 108 4.34 -16.38 -7.31
N GLY A 109 4.97 -15.20 -7.18
CA GLY A 109 4.71 -14.22 -6.10
C GLY A 109 3.65 -13.21 -6.50
N TYR A 110 2.46 -13.67 -6.90
CA TYR A 110 1.40 -12.82 -7.43
C TYR A 110 0.39 -12.37 -6.38
N GLY A 111 -0.33 -11.34 -6.75
CA GLY A 111 -1.57 -10.88 -6.12
C GLY A 111 -2.56 -10.48 -7.21
N TRP A 112 -3.73 -10.00 -6.84
CA TRP A 112 -4.70 -9.41 -7.78
C TRP A 112 -5.63 -8.45 -7.04
N ILE A 113 -6.47 -7.72 -7.81
CA ILE A 113 -7.50 -6.85 -7.26
C ILE A 113 -8.87 -7.53 -7.49
N PRO A 114 -9.38 -8.32 -6.53
CA PRO A 114 -10.63 -9.07 -6.72
C PRO A 114 -11.88 -8.20 -6.75
N ARG A 115 -11.89 -7.05 -6.04
CA ARG A 115 -13.07 -6.19 -5.96
C ARG A 115 -12.67 -4.72 -5.97
N TRP A 116 -13.48 -3.90 -6.64
CA TRP A 116 -13.33 -2.45 -6.66
C TRP A 116 -14.66 -1.75 -6.94
N TYR A 117 -14.69 -0.46 -6.61
CA TYR A 117 -15.75 0.47 -6.94
C TYR A 117 -15.16 1.84 -7.27
N GLU A 118 -15.42 2.34 -8.45
CA GLU A 118 -14.95 3.63 -8.97
C GLU A 118 -16.08 4.65 -8.86
N GLY A 119 -16.37 5.14 -7.64
CA GLY A 119 -17.48 6.05 -7.35
C GLY A 119 -17.08 7.52 -7.29
N GLU A 120 -18.09 8.39 -7.13
CA GLU A 120 -17.88 9.85 -7.06
C GLU A 120 -17.64 10.34 -5.63
N LYS A 121 -18.38 9.80 -4.65
CA LYS A 121 -18.28 10.21 -3.23
C LYS A 121 -17.50 9.23 -2.39
N ILE A 122 -17.36 8.01 -2.85
CA ILE A 122 -16.55 6.97 -2.25
C ILE A 122 -15.96 6.09 -3.34
N ALA A 123 -14.68 5.74 -3.22
CA ALA A 123 -14.07 4.72 -4.06
C ALA A 123 -13.46 3.62 -3.18
N TYR A 124 -13.37 2.43 -3.71
CA TYR A 124 -12.90 1.25 -3.00
C TYR A 124 -12.12 0.33 -3.92
N MET A 125 -11.07 -0.27 -3.39
CA MET A 125 -10.40 -1.42 -3.99
C MET A 125 -9.85 -2.34 -2.90
N VAL A 126 -9.78 -3.62 -3.19
CA VAL A 126 -9.10 -4.59 -2.32
C VAL A 126 -8.10 -5.38 -3.15
N GLY A 127 -6.88 -5.48 -2.66
CA GLY A 127 -5.86 -6.38 -3.19
C GLY A 127 -5.73 -7.64 -2.34
N ASP A 128 -5.53 -8.76 -2.99
CA ASP A 128 -5.22 -10.04 -2.35
C ASP A 128 -3.80 -10.46 -2.72
N ALA A 129 -2.90 -10.54 -1.74
CA ALA A 129 -1.51 -10.93 -1.88
C ALA A 129 -1.20 -12.22 -1.10
N SER A 130 -2.21 -13.06 -0.84
CA SER A 130 -2.08 -14.30 -0.06
C SER A 130 -1.08 -15.29 -0.68
N ASN A 131 -0.87 -15.25 -2.00
CA ASN A 131 0.08 -16.10 -2.72
C ASN A 131 1.47 -15.47 -2.91
N ALA A 132 1.65 -14.23 -2.47
CA ALA A 132 2.88 -13.50 -2.77
C ALA A 132 4.11 -14.01 -1.99
N TYR A 133 3.93 -14.60 -0.81
CA TYR A 133 5.01 -14.97 0.10
C TYR A 133 5.47 -16.43 -0.10
N GLY A 134 6.72 -16.71 0.28
CA GLY A 134 7.30 -18.05 0.25
C GLY A 134 8.69 -18.07 -0.35
N LYS A 135 9.22 -19.28 -0.57
CA LYS A 135 10.50 -19.50 -1.24
C LYS A 135 10.44 -19.06 -2.70
N VAL A 136 11.57 -18.60 -3.21
CA VAL A 136 11.73 -18.34 -4.65
C VAL A 136 11.86 -19.69 -5.36
N THR A 137 10.94 -19.97 -6.28
CA THR A 137 10.87 -21.23 -7.03
C THR A 137 11.03 -21.03 -8.54
N SER A 138 10.99 -19.80 -9.02
CA SER A 138 11.15 -19.45 -10.42
C SER A 138 12.51 -19.89 -10.99
N PRO A 139 12.56 -20.81 -11.99
CA PRO A 139 13.82 -21.26 -12.58
C PRO A 139 14.66 -20.10 -13.13
N LEU A 140 14.01 -19.09 -13.71
CA LEU A 140 14.67 -17.89 -14.21
C LEU A 140 15.39 -17.13 -13.09
N TRP A 141 14.74 -16.93 -11.95
CA TRP A 141 15.32 -16.18 -10.83
C TRP A 141 16.35 -16.99 -10.06
N LEU A 142 16.16 -18.30 -9.92
CA LEU A 142 17.19 -19.19 -9.36
C LEU A 142 18.47 -19.15 -10.21
N LYS A 143 18.32 -19.23 -11.54
CA LYS A 143 19.47 -19.14 -12.46
C LYS A 143 20.15 -17.77 -12.42
N ARG A 144 19.39 -16.69 -12.34
CA ARG A 144 19.94 -15.33 -12.15
C ARG A 144 20.65 -15.18 -10.81
N GLY A 145 20.13 -15.80 -9.76
CA GLY A 145 20.76 -15.85 -8.44
C GLY A 145 22.14 -16.48 -8.50
N GLU A 146 22.26 -17.66 -9.12
CA GLU A 146 23.55 -18.30 -9.36
C GLU A 146 24.55 -17.39 -10.07
N LEU A 147 24.11 -16.72 -11.15
CA LEU A 147 24.98 -15.86 -11.98
C LEU A 147 25.36 -14.55 -11.27
N SER A 148 24.53 -14.03 -10.38
CA SER A 148 24.75 -12.75 -9.67
C SER A 148 25.30 -12.92 -8.26
N GLY A 149 25.38 -14.16 -7.73
CA GLY A 149 25.71 -14.43 -6.33
C GLY A 149 24.56 -14.18 -5.35
N THR A 150 23.33 -13.92 -5.84
CA THR A 150 22.16 -13.70 -5.00
C THR A 150 21.71 -14.99 -4.32
N GLN A 151 21.55 -14.96 -3.01
CA GLN A 151 21.08 -16.08 -2.20
C GLN A 151 19.64 -15.83 -1.73
N TYR A 152 18.75 -16.80 -2.01
CA TYR A 152 17.34 -16.75 -1.57
C TYR A 152 17.17 -17.57 -0.29
N THR A 153 17.66 -17.07 0.82
CA THR A 153 17.67 -17.73 2.13
C THR A 153 16.77 -17.02 3.15
N PRO A 154 16.41 -17.66 4.27
CA PRO A 154 15.65 -17.00 5.34
C PRO A 154 16.30 -15.73 5.86
N GLU A 155 17.64 -15.68 6.01
CA GLU A 155 18.39 -14.51 6.47
C GLU A 155 18.27 -13.34 5.50
N LYS A 156 18.05 -13.64 4.23
CA LYS A 156 17.82 -12.65 3.16
C LYS A 156 16.34 -12.32 2.95
N GLY A 157 15.43 -13.07 3.60
CA GLY A 157 14.00 -12.80 3.65
C GLY A 157 13.12 -13.76 2.84
N TRP A 158 13.60 -14.91 2.41
CA TRP A 158 12.80 -15.91 1.71
C TRP A 158 12.79 -17.24 2.45
N ASP A 159 11.60 -17.65 2.89
CA ASP A 159 11.38 -18.91 3.61
C ASP A 159 10.03 -19.52 3.21
N GLU A 160 9.62 -20.60 3.85
CA GLU A 160 8.31 -21.22 3.63
C GLU A 160 7.17 -20.21 3.81
N ASN A 161 6.12 -20.40 3.00
CA ASN A 161 4.95 -19.54 3.11
C ASN A 161 4.20 -19.79 4.44
N LYS A 162 4.25 -18.84 5.33
CA LYS A 162 3.56 -18.83 6.63
C LYS A 162 2.18 -18.16 6.58
N LEU A 163 1.76 -17.69 5.40
CA LEU A 163 0.58 -16.87 5.20
C LEU A 163 -0.60 -17.72 4.71
N ASN A 164 -1.78 -17.53 5.31
CA ASN A 164 -3.07 -17.96 4.78
C ASN A 164 -3.74 -16.84 4.00
N MET A 165 -3.67 -15.60 4.53
CA MET A 165 -4.37 -14.46 3.93
C MET A 165 -3.60 -13.15 4.14
N PHE A 166 -3.54 -12.35 3.08
CA PHE A 166 -3.22 -10.93 3.13
C PHE A 166 -4.12 -10.18 2.15
N ARG A 167 -5.16 -9.56 2.66
CA ARG A 167 -6.02 -8.62 1.93
C ARG A 167 -5.82 -7.22 2.45
N ARG A 168 -5.66 -6.26 1.54
CA ARG A 168 -5.58 -4.83 1.83
C ARG A 168 -6.72 -4.12 1.16
N HIS A 169 -7.62 -3.56 1.97
CA HIS A 169 -8.73 -2.74 1.52
C HIS A 169 -8.30 -1.29 1.52
N ILE A 170 -8.57 -0.57 0.44
CA ILE A 170 -8.29 0.86 0.31
C ILE A 170 -9.59 1.57 -0.05
N ILE A 171 -9.91 2.62 0.71
CA ILE A 171 -11.15 3.39 0.57
C ILE A 171 -10.77 4.85 0.49
N GLN A 172 -11.23 5.54 -0.55
CA GLN A 172 -11.13 7.00 -0.67
C GLN A 172 -12.39 7.66 -0.14
N LEU A 173 -12.23 8.64 0.72
CA LEU A 173 -13.33 9.41 1.32
C LEU A 173 -13.62 10.68 0.50
N GLY A 174 -14.34 10.55 -0.61
CA GLY A 174 -14.61 11.65 -1.52
C GLY A 174 -13.33 12.33 -2.02
N SER A 175 -13.38 13.65 -2.15
CA SER A 175 -12.23 14.48 -2.56
C SER A 175 -11.46 15.09 -1.37
N THR A 176 -11.58 14.50 -0.18
CA THR A 176 -10.97 15.07 1.06
C THR A 176 -9.44 14.92 1.12
N GLY A 177 -8.84 14.01 0.36
CA GLY A 177 -7.44 13.59 0.49
C GLY A 177 -7.24 12.53 1.56
N VAL A 178 -8.33 12.03 2.16
CA VAL A 178 -8.26 10.95 3.14
C VAL A 178 -8.46 9.59 2.47
N PHE A 179 -7.51 8.70 2.70
CA PHE A 179 -7.54 7.29 2.29
C PHE A 179 -7.55 6.41 3.54
N VAL A 180 -8.47 5.47 3.60
CA VAL A 180 -8.55 4.47 4.67
C VAL A 180 -7.99 3.17 4.15
N ILE A 181 -6.98 2.62 4.84
CA ILE A 181 -6.34 1.35 4.50
C ILE A 181 -6.61 0.38 5.63
N TYR A 182 -7.24 -0.76 5.31
CA TYR A 182 -7.55 -1.80 6.29
C TYR A 182 -6.94 -3.13 5.85
N ASP A 183 -6.03 -3.66 6.66
CA ASP A 183 -5.35 -4.93 6.39
C ASP A 183 -6.00 -6.07 7.15
N GLU A 184 -6.34 -7.12 6.42
CA GLU A 184 -6.80 -8.40 6.92
C GLU A 184 -5.69 -9.43 6.73
N LEU A 185 -5.11 -9.89 7.86
CA LEU A 185 -3.95 -10.76 7.89
C LEU A 185 -4.25 -12.03 8.68
N GLU A 186 -3.90 -13.18 8.10
CA GLU A 186 -4.00 -14.49 8.76
C GLU A 186 -2.78 -15.35 8.42
N GLY A 187 -2.09 -15.83 9.45
CA GLY A 187 -1.00 -16.79 9.35
C GLY A 187 -1.46 -18.24 9.49
N LYS A 188 -0.69 -19.18 9.01
CA LYS A 188 -0.84 -20.62 9.28
C LYS A 188 -0.56 -20.92 10.76
N GLU A 189 0.34 -20.15 11.33
CA GLU A 189 0.76 -20.17 12.73
C GLU A 189 0.89 -18.75 13.27
N ALA A 190 1.27 -18.56 14.53
CA ALA A 190 1.58 -17.25 15.08
C ALA A 190 2.88 -16.72 14.45
N VAL A 191 2.80 -15.53 13.85
CA VAL A 191 3.90 -14.82 13.18
C VAL A 191 3.90 -13.36 13.57
N THR A 192 5.02 -12.66 13.37
CA THR A 192 5.07 -11.20 13.46
C THR A 192 4.64 -10.57 12.13
N TRP A 193 3.91 -9.46 12.20
CA TRP A 193 3.44 -8.70 11.04
C TRP A 193 4.09 -7.32 11.08
N GLY A 194 4.95 -7.03 10.10
CA GLY A 194 5.63 -5.74 9.97
C GLY A 194 4.95 -4.83 8.96
N TYR A 195 4.22 -3.81 9.42
CA TYR A 195 3.66 -2.76 8.58
C TYR A 195 4.77 -1.74 8.25
N LEU A 196 4.93 -1.40 6.96
CA LEU A 196 6.04 -0.57 6.48
C LEU A 196 5.56 0.74 5.87
N LEU A 197 6.29 1.83 6.15
CA LEU A 197 6.22 3.11 5.44
C LEU A 197 7.62 3.61 5.11
N HIS A 198 7.75 4.30 3.97
CA HIS A 198 9.03 4.80 3.49
C HIS A 198 8.89 6.23 2.95
N THR A 199 9.92 7.03 3.18
CA THR A 199 10.09 8.33 2.50
C THR A 199 11.47 8.39 1.85
N VAL A 200 11.58 9.15 0.75
CA VAL A 200 12.81 9.22 -0.04
C VAL A 200 13.47 10.60 -0.04
N GLU A 201 12.72 11.65 0.27
CA GLU A 201 13.22 13.03 0.21
C GLU A 201 13.52 13.65 1.58
N LEU A 202 12.69 13.35 2.58
CA LEU A 202 12.76 13.92 3.93
C LEU A 202 12.51 12.82 4.96
N PRO A 203 13.05 12.94 6.19
CA PRO A 203 12.75 12.03 7.29
C PRO A 203 11.26 12.06 7.65
N MET A 204 10.79 10.96 8.21
CA MET A 204 9.45 10.87 8.81
C MET A 204 9.49 11.35 10.26
N GLU A 205 8.38 11.93 10.70
CA GLU A 205 8.11 12.23 12.11
C GLU A 205 7.20 11.15 12.69
N ILE A 206 7.54 10.61 13.87
CA ILE A 206 6.78 9.55 14.54
C ILE A 206 6.31 10.05 15.89
N GLN A 207 5.04 9.82 16.20
CA GLN A 207 4.44 10.06 17.51
C GLN A 207 3.74 8.79 17.96
N GLU A 208 4.20 8.19 19.04
CA GLU A 208 3.56 7.05 19.69
C GLU A 208 2.55 7.56 20.72
N LEU A 209 1.28 7.24 20.52
CA LEU A 209 0.18 7.56 21.39
C LEU A 209 -0.35 6.26 22.04
N THR A 210 -1.24 6.36 23.00
CA THR A 210 -1.70 5.19 23.76
C THR A 210 -2.27 4.06 22.90
N ASP A 211 -3.06 4.41 21.87
CA ASP A 211 -3.77 3.44 21.00
C ASP A 211 -3.48 3.68 19.52
N GLU A 212 -2.47 4.45 19.19
CA GLU A 212 -2.21 4.93 17.84
C GLU A 212 -0.72 5.24 17.65
N VAL A 213 -0.22 4.97 16.46
CA VAL A 213 1.07 5.51 16.00
C VAL A 213 0.80 6.48 14.86
N LYS A 214 1.15 7.75 15.05
CA LYS A 214 1.06 8.78 14.02
C LYS A 214 2.40 8.89 13.30
N VAL A 215 2.41 8.72 11.97
CA VAL A 215 3.60 8.86 11.12
C VAL A 215 3.35 9.94 10.08
N THR A 216 4.18 10.98 10.07
CA THR A 216 4.08 12.09 9.12
C THR A 216 5.21 12.03 8.12
N GLY A 217 4.89 11.85 6.86
CA GLY A 217 5.79 11.99 5.73
C GLY A 217 5.59 13.33 5.01
N ARG A 218 6.67 13.88 4.46
CA ARG A 218 6.64 15.14 3.71
C ARG A 218 7.47 15.02 2.43
N ASN A 219 7.14 15.80 1.42
CA ASN A 219 8.02 16.05 0.27
C ASN A 219 8.50 17.52 0.27
N LYS A 220 9.53 17.80 -0.53
CA LYS A 220 10.11 19.15 -0.64
C LYS A 220 9.23 20.18 -1.34
N ALA A 221 8.11 19.74 -1.92
CA ALA A 221 7.15 20.60 -2.61
C ALA A 221 5.93 20.98 -1.75
N GLY A 222 6.00 20.79 -0.42
CA GLY A 222 4.93 21.13 0.52
C GLY A 222 3.83 20.07 0.66
N GLY A 223 3.99 18.89 0.05
CA GLY A 223 3.06 17.78 0.24
C GLY A 223 3.29 17.08 1.58
N ILE A 224 2.20 16.72 2.24
CA ILE A 224 2.14 16.07 3.55
C ILE A 224 1.24 14.84 3.47
N SER A 225 1.67 13.72 4.04
CA SER A 225 0.81 12.56 4.32
C SER A 225 0.95 12.17 5.79
N VAL A 226 -0.16 12.16 6.50
CA VAL A 226 -0.24 11.80 7.91
C VAL A 226 -0.94 10.46 8.04
N ALA A 227 -0.21 9.44 8.46
CA ALA A 227 -0.74 8.09 8.70
C ALA A 227 -1.08 7.95 10.19
N HIS A 228 -2.36 7.80 10.50
CA HIS A 228 -2.87 7.40 11.81
C HIS A 228 -3.02 5.88 11.80
N LEU A 229 -2.06 5.16 12.38
CA LEU A 229 -1.96 3.70 12.36
C LEU A 229 -2.49 3.10 13.65
N PHE A 230 -3.46 2.21 13.52
CA PHE A 230 -4.06 1.42 14.58
C PHE A 230 -3.81 -0.07 14.32
N SER A 231 -3.59 -0.85 15.37
CA SER A 231 -3.35 -2.29 15.28
C SER A 231 -4.25 -3.09 16.24
N SER A 232 -4.59 -4.31 15.86
CA SER A 232 -5.30 -5.27 16.73
C SER A 232 -4.40 -5.90 17.77
N ALA A 233 -3.09 -5.90 17.57
CA ALA A 233 -2.06 -6.45 18.45
C ALA A 233 -1.10 -5.36 18.89
N LYS A 234 -0.42 -5.58 20.03
CA LYS A 234 0.68 -4.71 20.44
C LYS A 234 1.77 -4.71 19.39
N THR A 235 2.32 -3.52 19.09
CA THR A 235 3.38 -3.32 18.10
C THR A 235 4.60 -2.63 18.73
N GLU A 236 5.76 -2.90 18.13
CA GLU A 236 6.99 -2.17 18.37
C GLU A 236 7.34 -1.37 17.12
N GLN A 237 7.77 -0.12 17.31
CA GLN A 237 8.11 0.79 16.23
C GLN A 237 9.61 0.87 16.07
N ALA A 238 10.04 0.94 14.81
CA ALA A 238 11.43 1.26 14.48
C ALA A 238 11.48 2.21 13.28
N MET A 239 12.45 3.10 13.28
CA MET A 239 12.80 3.90 12.12
C MET A 239 14.30 3.86 11.89
N VAL A 240 14.69 3.57 10.67
CA VAL A 240 16.10 3.58 10.25
C VAL A 240 16.25 4.41 8.97
N ASP A 241 17.41 5.03 8.79
CA ASP A 241 17.78 5.81 7.61
C ASP A 241 18.80 5.09 6.73
N THR A 242 18.95 3.78 6.94
CA THR A 242 19.89 2.92 6.20
C THR A 242 19.17 1.79 5.50
N PHE A 243 19.72 1.34 4.38
CA PHE A 243 19.20 0.17 3.67
C PHE A 243 19.65 -1.13 4.34
N PHE A 244 18.84 -2.18 4.20
CA PHE A 244 19.24 -3.55 4.63
C PHE A 244 20.56 -3.99 4.00
N CYS A 245 20.74 -3.69 2.72
CA CYS A 245 22.01 -3.76 2.01
C CYS A 245 22.26 -2.42 1.32
N ALA A 246 23.33 -1.74 1.70
CA ALA A 246 23.72 -0.49 1.06
C ALA A 246 24.22 -0.75 -0.37
N PRO A 247 23.97 0.17 -1.32
CA PRO A 247 24.52 0.04 -2.67
C PRO A 247 26.06 0.06 -2.64
N THR A 248 26.68 -0.87 -3.35
CA THR A 248 28.14 -0.96 -3.47
C THR A 248 28.68 -0.42 -4.77
N ASN A 249 27.87 -0.45 -5.83
CA ASN A 249 28.25 0.04 -7.18
C ASN A 249 28.41 1.56 -7.30
N TRP A 250 27.98 2.29 -6.31
CA TRP A 250 28.00 3.75 -6.29
C TRP A 250 29.38 4.37 -6.30
N LYS A 251 30.35 3.71 -5.65
CA LYS A 251 31.70 4.25 -5.52
C LYS A 251 32.36 4.51 -6.87
N ASN A 252 31.88 3.84 -7.92
CA ASN A 252 32.44 3.87 -9.27
C ASN A 252 31.52 4.51 -10.30
N VAL A 253 30.31 4.98 -9.91
CA VAL A 253 29.39 5.65 -10.82
C VAL A 253 29.69 7.15 -10.81
N THR A 254 29.99 7.69 -11.99
CA THR A 254 30.15 9.12 -12.20
C THR A 254 29.03 9.63 -13.11
N ASN A 255 28.60 10.88 -12.91
CA ASN A 255 27.68 11.55 -13.82
C ASN A 255 28.41 11.97 -15.12
N ALA A 256 27.67 12.58 -16.05
CA ALA A 256 28.23 13.07 -17.32
C ALA A 256 29.38 14.09 -17.15
N GLN A 257 29.50 14.72 -15.97
CA GLN A 257 30.55 15.66 -15.61
C GLN A 257 31.72 15.00 -14.86
N GLY A 258 31.75 13.66 -14.76
CA GLY A 258 32.81 12.91 -14.09
C GLY A 258 32.77 12.98 -12.55
N LYS A 259 31.73 13.55 -11.95
CA LYS A 259 31.57 13.60 -10.50
C LYS A 259 30.92 12.31 -9.98
N ALA A 260 31.43 11.78 -8.85
CA ALA A 260 30.82 10.62 -8.19
C ALA A 260 29.34 10.89 -7.86
N VAL A 261 28.47 9.99 -8.27
CA VAL A 261 27.06 10.05 -7.93
C VAL A 261 26.90 9.57 -6.50
N LYS A 262 26.38 10.44 -5.63
CA LYS A 262 25.99 10.08 -4.26
C LYS A 262 24.50 9.84 -4.25
N TYR A 263 24.12 8.68 -3.81
CA TYR A 263 22.72 8.34 -3.59
C TYR A 263 22.39 8.51 -2.12
N PRO A 264 21.37 9.30 -1.77
CA PRO A 264 21.01 9.51 -0.38
C PRO A 264 20.44 8.22 0.24
N ASN A 265 20.57 8.07 1.55
CA ASN A 265 19.77 7.13 2.31
C ASN A 265 18.29 7.52 2.23
N HIS A 266 17.40 6.54 2.42
CA HIS A 266 15.97 6.73 2.55
C HIS A 266 15.56 6.34 3.97
N TRP A 267 14.40 6.80 4.41
CA TRP A 267 13.87 6.50 5.74
C TRP A 267 12.85 5.38 5.68
N HIS A 268 12.97 4.44 6.61
CA HIS A 268 12.19 3.23 6.68
C HIS A 268 11.56 3.13 8.07
N PHE A 269 10.25 3.25 8.13
CA PHE A 269 9.46 3.00 9.33
C PHE A 269 8.90 1.59 9.29
N SER A 270 8.91 0.93 10.44
CA SER A 270 8.16 -0.32 10.65
C SER A 270 7.39 -0.30 11.97
N SER A 271 6.17 -0.86 11.93
CA SER A 271 5.38 -1.17 13.11
C SER A 271 5.14 -2.67 13.11
N THR A 272 5.82 -3.39 14.01
CA THR A 272 5.86 -4.86 14.01
C THR A 272 5.11 -5.41 15.21
N THR A 273 4.15 -6.33 14.96
CA THR A 273 3.35 -6.93 16.04
C THR A 273 4.17 -7.93 16.86
N VAL A 274 3.74 -8.17 18.10
CA VAL A 274 4.07 -9.42 18.79
C VAL A 274 3.54 -10.61 17.96
N PRO A 275 4.11 -11.83 18.12
CA PRO A 275 3.62 -13.00 17.37
C PRO A 275 2.14 -13.25 17.60
N CYS A 276 1.34 -13.24 16.54
CA CYS A 276 -0.08 -13.56 16.54
C CYS A 276 -0.49 -14.23 15.24
N LYS A 277 -1.53 -15.08 15.30
CA LYS A 277 -2.02 -15.79 14.12
C LYS A 277 -2.83 -14.88 13.20
N THR A 278 -3.53 -13.92 13.77
CA THR A 278 -4.39 -12.99 13.05
C THR A 278 -4.04 -11.57 13.45
N ALA A 279 -3.86 -10.69 12.49
CA ALA A 279 -3.67 -9.26 12.74
C ALA A 279 -4.57 -8.41 11.85
N ARG A 280 -4.89 -7.21 12.35
CA ARG A 280 -5.61 -6.16 11.64
C ARG A 280 -4.85 -4.86 11.82
N PHE A 281 -4.57 -4.19 10.72
CA PHE A 281 -4.11 -2.81 10.75
C PHE A 281 -5.19 -1.93 10.13
N LEU A 282 -5.41 -0.78 10.72
CA LEU A 282 -6.17 0.30 10.11
C LEU A 282 -5.28 1.52 10.03
N THR A 283 -5.15 2.09 8.84
CA THR A 283 -4.48 3.36 8.63
C THR A 283 -5.48 4.36 8.09
N VAL A 284 -5.64 5.48 8.77
CA VAL A 284 -6.31 6.67 8.23
C VAL A 284 -5.23 7.59 7.72
N MET A 285 -5.13 7.73 6.41
CA MET A 285 -4.09 8.47 5.71
C MET A 285 -4.65 9.80 5.22
N ASP A 286 -4.25 10.91 5.83
CA ASP A 286 -4.59 12.26 5.36
C ASP A 286 -3.46 12.80 4.48
N THR A 287 -3.72 13.01 3.20
CA THR A 287 -2.74 13.49 2.21
C THR A 287 -3.18 14.85 1.68
N HIS A 288 -2.32 15.87 1.83
CA HIS A 288 -2.65 17.25 1.49
C HIS A 288 -1.41 18.13 1.28
N GLY A 289 -1.61 19.38 0.89
CA GLY A 289 -0.57 20.41 0.86
C GLY A 289 -0.43 21.11 2.21
N ASP A 290 0.65 21.84 2.39
CA ASP A 290 0.94 22.66 3.59
C ASP A 290 0.00 23.85 3.79
N ASN A 291 -0.89 24.09 2.82
CA ASN A 291 -1.89 25.18 2.83
C ASN A 291 -3.15 24.86 3.65
N ARG A 292 -3.27 23.66 4.22
CA ARG A 292 -4.33 23.31 5.16
C ARG A 292 -3.79 22.49 6.34
N PRO A 293 -4.43 22.56 7.51
CA PRO A 293 -4.06 21.72 8.65
C PRO A 293 -4.42 20.25 8.40
N ASP A 294 -3.76 19.35 9.17
CA ASP A 294 -4.12 17.94 9.25
C ASP A 294 -5.59 17.81 9.66
N MET A 295 -6.30 16.85 9.06
CA MET A 295 -7.63 16.50 9.53
C MET A 295 -7.55 15.83 10.90
N GLN A 296 -8.47 16.19 11.79
CA GLN A 296 -8.56 15.53 13.08
C GLN A 296 -9.11 14.11 12.90
N VAL A 297 -8.36 13.13 13.42
CA VAL A 297 -8.76 11.73 13.52
C VAL A 297 -9.05 11.44 14.98
N VAL A 298 -10.30 11.16 15.33
CA VAL A 298 -10.72 10.94 16.72
C VAL A 298 -11.24 9.52 16.88
N ARG A 299 -10.57 8.73 17.70
CA ARG A 299 -10.99 7.37 18.02
C ARG A 299 -11.77 7.30 19.34
N LYS A 300 -12.90 6.61 19.34
CA LYS A 300 -13.68 6.25 20.53
C LYS A 300 -14.07 4.77 20.43
N GLY A 301 -13.35 3.91 21.13
CA GLY A 301 -13.50 2.47 21.02
C GLY A 301 -13.25 1.97 19.59
N ASN A 302 -14.26 1.36 18.96
CA ASN A 302 -14.18 0.87 17.58
C ASN A 302 -14.63 1.89 16.52
N ILE A 303 -14.93 3.11 16.93
CA ILE A 303 -15.39 4.18 16.03
C ILE A 303 -14.29 5.20 15.85
N ILE A 304 -14.00 5.53 14.61
CA ILE A 304 -13.06 6.59 14.24
C ILE A 304 -13.83 7.63 13.42
N GLN A 305 -13.70 8.89 13.83
CA GLN A 305 -14.32 10.04 13.18
C GLN A 305 -13.26 10.85 12.44
N VAL A 306 -13.52 11.20 11.17
CA VAL A 306 -12.67 12.04 10.33
C VAL A 306 -13.58 13.00 9.56
N GLY A 307 -13.65 14.26 9.98
CA GLY A 307 -14.66 15.18 9.45
C GLY A 307 -16.08 14.59 9.58
N ASP A 308 -16.85 14.58 8.49
CA ASP A 308 -18.21 14.00 8.45
C ASP A 308 -18.22 12.48 8.27
N TRP A 309 -17.06 11.84 8.16
CA TRP A 309 -16.93 10.42 7.95
C TRP A 309 -16.77 9.65 9.26
N THR A 310 -17.48 8.55 9.37
CA THR A 310 -17.40 7.60 10.47
C THR A 310 -16.86 6.27 9.93
N ILE A 311 -15.80 5.76 10.55
CA ILE A 311 -15.19 4.47 10.25
C ILE A 311 -15.38 3.58 11.46
N THR A 312 -15.91 2.37 11.28
CA THR A 312 -16.01 1.34 12.30
C THR A 312 -15.42 0.06 11.75
N CYS A 313 -14.48 -0.55 12.45
CA CYS A 313 -13.87 -1.80 11.98
C CYS A 313 -13.56 -2.76 13.12
N ASN A 314 -13.38 -4.02 12.77
CA ASN A 314 -12.87 -5.01 13.72
C ASN A 314 -11.34 -4.86 13.82
N LEU A 315 -10.88 -4.25 14.91
CA LEU A 315 -9.46 -4.15 15.29
C LEU A 315 -9.14 -5.10 16.45
N THR A 316 -9.61 -6.35 16.37
CA THR A 316 -9.27 -7.40 17.32
C THR A 316 -8.72 -8.62 16.58
N GLU A 317 -7.95 -9.44 17.27
CA GLU A 317 -7.47 -10.72 16.73
C GLU A 317 -8.60 -11.76 16.57
N LYS A 318 -9.73 -11.52 17.22
CA LYS A 318 -10.88 -12.42 17.24
C LYS A 318 -11.95 -11.98 16.23
N GLY A 319 -12.70 -12.96 15.75
CA GLY A 319 -13.81 -12.71 14.83
C GLY A 319 -13.36 -12.47 13.39
N LYS A 320 -14.32 -12.27 12.50
CA LYS A 320 -14.10 -12.00 11.10
C LYS A 320 -13.72 -10.53 10.87
N ALA A 321 -12.94 -10.28 9.83
CA ALA A 321 -12.64 -8.91 9.40
C ALA A 321 -13.92 -8.20 8.95
N ALA A 322 -14.06 -6.96 9.36
CA ALA A 322 -15.17 -6.11 8.97
C ALA A 322 -14.74 -4.64 9.03
N ILE A 323 -15.20 -3.86 8.05
CA ILE A 323 -15.06 -2.40 8.06
C ILE A 323 -16.32 -1.75 7.50
N HIS A 324 -16.80 -0.75 8.22
CA HIS A 324 -17.90 0.12 7.83
C HIS A 324 -17.38 1.54 7.70
N VAL A 325 -17.67 2.19 6.58
CA VAL A 325 -17.37 3.58 6.34
C VAL A 325 -18.66 4.29 5.94
N SER A 326 -18.95 5.42 6.56
CA SER A 326 -20.19 6.16 6.29
C SER A 326 -20.01 7.66 6.39
N ASN A 327 -20.70 8.37 5.48
CA ASN A 327 -21.00 9.79 5.59
C ASN A 327 -22.54 9.95 5.58
N LYS A 328 -23.10 10.26 6.74
CA LYS A 328 -24.56 10.35 6.90
C LYS A 328 -25.13 11.60 6.23
N VAL A 329 -24.36 12.68 6.12
CA VAL A 329 -24.77 13.93 5.47
C VAL A 329 -24.97 13.68 3.98
N GLU A 330 -23.99 13.03 3.33
CA GLU A 330 -24.03 12.70 1.91
C GLU A 330 -24.79 11.39 1.61
N LYS A 331 -25.20 10.62 2.63
CA LYS A 331 -25.85 9.31 2.51
C LYS A 331 -25.00 8.31 1.70
N VAL A 332 -23.69 8.28 2.02
CA VAL A 332 -22.71 7.39 1.41
C VAL A 332 -22.27 6.33 2.41
N TYR A 333 -22.24 5.07 2.00
CA TYR A 333 -21.93 3.94 2.88
C TYR A 333 -21.09 2.91 2.12
N LEU A 334 -20.10 2.37 2.78
CA LEU A 334 -19.37 1.16 2.37
C LEU A 334 -19.37 0.18 3.53
N ASN A 335 -19.75 -1.05 3.26
CA ASN A 335 -19.75 -2.12 4.26
C ASN A 335 -18.98 -3.32 3.70
N TYR A 336 -17.97 -3.77 4.42
CA TYR A 336 -17.31 -5.04 4.21
C TYR A 336 -17.44 -5.89 5.46
N ASP A 337 -17.79 -7.17 5.29
CA ASP A 337 -17.90 -8.16 6.38
C ASP A 337 -17.53 -9.55 5.84
N ALA A 338 -16.35 -10.04 6.22
CA ALA A 338 -15.85 -11.36 5.84
C ALA A 338 -16.68 -12.53 6.41
N GLY A 339 -17.59 -12.28 7.37
CA GLY A 339 -18.52 -13.26 7.90
C GLY A 339 -19.71 -13.56 6.98
N LYS A 340 -19.96 -12.71 5.98
CA LYS A 340 -21.05 -12.89 5.03
C LYS A 340 -20.61 -13.70 3.83
N LYS A 341 -21.39 -14.71 3.43
CA LYS A 341 -21.14 -15.52 2.25
C LYS A 341 -21.47 -14.75 0.95
N GLU A 342 -22.59 -14.04 0.95
CA GLU A 342 -23.05 -13.21 -0.16
C GLU A 342 -23.15 -11.77 0.28
N GLY A 343 -22.87 -10.84 -0.64
CA GLY A 343 -22.92 -9.41 -0.35
C GLY A 343 -21.90 -8.98 0.72
N ALA A 344 -20.74 -9.66 0.79
CA ALA A 344 -19.67 -9.32 1.73
C ALA A 344 -19.22 -7.86 1.62
N THR A 345 -19.32 -7.26 0.43
CA THR A 345 -19.05 -5.84 0.21
C THR A 345 -20.22 -5.18 -0.47
N THR A 346 -20.75 -4.14 0.16
CA THR A 346 -21.84 -3.31 -0.39
C THR A 346 -21.44 -1.84 -0.35
N VAL A 347 -21.85 -1.10 -1.39
CA VAL A 347 -21.61 0.34 -1.50
C VAL A 347 -22.92 1.05 -1.79
N THR A 348 -23.16 2.16 -1.10
CA THR A 348 -24.16 3.16 -1.42
C THR A 348 -23.43 4.46 -1.72
N ASP A 349 -23.60 5.02 -2.90
CA ASP A 349 -22.94 6.25 -3.35
C ASP A 349 -23.94 7.23 -3.95
N GLN A 350 -23.52 8.49 -4.13
CA GLN A 350 -24.25 9.55 -4.84
C GLN A 350 -23.53 9.86 -6.14
N VAL A 351 -24.03 9.33 -7.25
CA VAL A 351 -23.45 9.49 -8.58
C VAL A 351 -24.35 10.42 -9.40
N LYS A 352 -23.83 11.57 -9.83
CA LYS A 352 -24.59 12.61 -10.57
C LYS A 352 -25.89 12.95 -9.87
N GLY A 353 -25.86 13.09 -8.54
CA GLY A 353 -27.00 13.43 -7.69
C GLY A 353 -28.04 12.31 -7.52
N LYS A 354 -27.75 11.08 -7.94
CA LYS A 354 -28.62 9.91 -7.77
C LYS A 354 -27.96 8.88 -6.85
N GLN A 355 -28.76 8.31 -5.95
CA GLN A 355 -28.27 7.22 -5.11
C GLN A 355 -28.08 5.95 -5.95
N VAL A 356 -26.89 5.35 -5.80
CA VAL A 356 -26.50 4.07 -6.42
C VAL A 356 -26.18 3.07 -5.31
N ASN A 357 -26.76 1.88 -5.40
CA ASN A 357 -26.46 0.77 -4.50
C ASN A 357 -25.80 -0.35 -5.29
N LYS A 358 -24.68 -0.87 -4.81
CA LYS A 358 -23.93 -1.96 -5.45
C LYS A 358 -23.59 -3.04 -4.42
N VAL A 359 -23.71 -4.29 -4.84
CA VAL A 359 -23.10 -5.45 -4.22
C VAL A 359 -21.88 -5.80 -5.06
N LEU A 360 -20.71 -5.83 -4.47
CA LEU A 360 -19.47 -6.11 -5.17
C LEU A 360 -19.15 -7.60 -5.03
N THR A 361 -18.86 -8.23 -6.17
CA THR A 361 -18.43 -9.63 -6.26
C THR A 361 -16.96 -9.72 -6.62
N ASP A 362 -16.32 -10.83 -6.27
CA ASP A 362 -14.91 -11.05 -6.61
C ASP A 362 -14.77 -11.32 -8.12
N TYR A 363 -13.86 -10.58 -8.72
CA TYR A 363 -13.32 -10.88 -10.04
C TYR A 363 -12.17 -11.88 -9.86
N LEU A 364 -12.26 -12.98 -10.55
CA LEU A 364 -11.16 -13.95 -10.68
C LEU A 364 -10.59 -13.78 -12.08
N PRO A 365 -9.29 -13.45 -12.21
CA PRO A 365 -8.67 -13.43 -13.53
C PRO A 365 -8.73 -14.83 -14.14
N ASP A 366 -9.15 -14.92 -15.39
CA ASP A 366 -9.03 -16.15 -16.17
C ASP A 366 -7.54 -16.36 -16.48
N PHE A 367 -6.88 -17.16 -15.68
CA PHE A 367 -5.55 -17.65 -16.00
C PHE A 367 -5.71 -18.84 -16.96
N GLU A 368 -5.75 -18.58 -18.25
CA GLU A 368 -5.40 -19.61 -19.23
C GLU A 368 -3.89 -19.87 -19.07
N ILE A 369 -3.56 -21.02 -18.48
CA ILE A 369 -2.21 -21.54 -18.34
C ILE A 369 -1.84 -22.31 -19.59
#